data_b5d6b06d3244bc15de5acdbaebd3c1c4
#
_entry.id   b5d6b06d3244bc15de5acdbaebd3c1c4
#
_cell.length_a   1.000
_cell.length_b   1.000
_cell.length_c   1.000
_cell.angle_alpha   90.00
_cell.angle_beta   90.00
_cell.angle_gamma   90.00
#
_symmetry.space_group_name_H-M   'P 1'
#
loop_
_entity.id
_entity.type
_entity.pdbx_description
1 polymer ?
#
loop_
_entity_poly.entity_id
_entity_poly.type
_entity_poly.pdbx_seq_one_letter_code
_entity_poly.pdbx_strand_id
1 'polypeptide(L)'
;ENSNTQRHAAEFWMIEPEMAFADLDDDLECMEAMVKFIINTVLEKCPQEMEFFNSFVDKGLLERLHNVVDNDFGRITYTDAVKLLQESGHKFDYPVSWGIDLQTEHERYLTEQVFNKPVFVTDYPKDIKAFYMRMNDDGKTVAAADCLVPGIGEIIGGSQREERLDLLTKRMQELGLREEDYWWYLDLR
;
A
#
# COMPACT_ATOMS: atom_id res chain seq x y z
N GLU A 1 -4.06 14.58 -14.34
CA GLU A 1 -3.74 15.03 -12.98
C GLU A 1 -2.50 15.90 -12.95
N ASN A 2 -2.49 16.90 -12.06
CA ASN A 2 -1.35 17.79 -11.86
C ASN A 2 -0.35 17.16 -10.88
N SER A 3 0.26 16.06 -11.27
CA SER A 3 1.30 15.41 -10.47
C SER A 3 2.68 15.72 -11.06
N ASN A 4 3.51 16.43 -10.30
CA ASN A 4 4.87 16.82 -10.69
C ASN A 4 5.95 16.08 -9.90
N THR A 5 5.76 14.80 -9.63
CA THR A 5 6.76 13.97 -8.95
C THR A 5 7.48 13.05 -9.93
N GLN A 6 8.69 12.62 -9.60
CA GLN A 6 9.48 11.72 -10.46
C GLN A 6 8.86 10.32 -10.61
N ARG A 7 7.96 9.93 -9.69
CA ARG A 7 7.35 8.59 -9.66
C ARG A 7 5.93 8.53 -10.20
N HIS A 8 5.33 9.67 -10.61
CA HIS A 8 3.95 9.71 -11.08
C HIS A 8 3.90 10.16 -12.54
N ALA A 9 3.31 9.34 -13.39
CA ALA A 9 2.97 9.74 -14.74
C ALA A 9 1.79 10.74 -14.73
N ALA A 10 1.75 11.66 -15.71
CA ALA A 10 0.66 12.61 -15.84
C ALA A 10 -0.68 11.96 -16.17
N GLU A 11 -0.62 10.80 -16.84
CA GLU A 11 -1.77 9.95 -17.16
C GLU A 11 -1.35 8.49 -17.02
N PHE A 12 -2.20 7.68 -16.40
CA PHE A 12 -1.95 6.24 -16.21
C PHE A 12 -3.27 5.48 -16.08
N TRP A 13 -3.21 4.19 -16.32
CA TRP A 13 -4.31 3.27 -16.10
C TRP A 13 -4.09 2.56 -14.77
N MET A 14 -5.16 2.43 -13.99
CA MET A 14 -5.14 1.68 -12.73
C MET A 14 -5.77 0.31 -12.92
N ILE A 15 -5.25 -0.68 -12.18
CA ILE A 15 -5.87 -1.99 -12.02
C ILE A 15 -6.52 -2.00 -10.65
N GLU A 16 -7.84 -2.09 -10.61
CA GLU A 16 -8.63 -1.95 -9.38
C GLU A 16 -9.53 -3.19 -9.17
N PRO A 17 -8.97 -4.36 -8.80
CA PRO A 17 -9.76 -5.55 -8.57
C PRO A 17 -10.52 -5.45 -7.24
N GLU A 18 -11.75 -5.98 -7.24
CA GLU A 18 -12.55 -6.19 -6.04
C GLU A 18 -12.88 -7.68 -5.93
N MET A 19 -12.53 -8.29 -4.78
CA MET A 19 -12.74 -9.71 -4.53
C MET A 19 -13.87 -9.92 -3.53
N ALA A 20 -14.90 -10.67 -3.92
CA ALA A 20 -15.98 -11.02 -3.01
C ALA A 20 -15.51 -12.08 -2.01
N PHE A 21 -15.96 -11.97 -0.77
CA PHE A 21 -15.71 -12.93 0.32
C PHE A 21 -14.24 -13.09 0.73
N ALA A 22 -13.39 -12.11 0.38
CA ALA A 22 -11.99 -12.05 0.75
C ALA A 22 -11.78 -11.17 1.98
N ASP A 23 -10.80 -11.50 2.78
CA ASP A 23 -10.31 -10.66 3.87
C ASP A 23 -9.03 -9.91 3.48
N LEU A 24 -8.42 -9.20 4.46
CA LEU A 24 -7.18 -8.46 4.18
C LEU A 24 -6.02 -9.37 3.81
N ASP A 25 -5.90 -10.55 4.41
CA ASP A 25 -4.81 -11.49 4.12
C ASP A 25 -4.92 -12.03 2.68
N ASP A 26 -6.13 -12.35 2.22
CA ASP A 26 -6.40 -12.73 0.83
C ASP A 26 -5.99 -11.61 -0.16
N ASP A 27 -6.25 -10.36 0.20
CA ASP A 27 -5.87 -9.19 -0.60
C ASP A 27 -4.35 -9.04 -0.70
N LEU A 28 -3.63 -9.17 0.42
CA LEU A 28 -2.16 -9.14 0.45
C LEU A 28 -1.55 -10.25 -0.42
N GLU A 29 -2.08 -11.46 -0.35
CA GLU A 29 -1.61 -12.58 -1.17
C GLU A 29 -1.85 -12.33 -2.66
N CYS A 30 -3.00 -11.77 -3.01
CA CYS A 30 -3.32 -11.38 -4.39
C CYS A 30 -2.39 -10.29 -4.90
N MET A 31 -2.14 -9.24 -4.12
CA MET A 31 -1.22 -8.15 -4.46
C MET A 31 0.20 -8.66 -4.71
N GLU A 32 0.73 -9.48 -3.80
CA GLU A 32 2.08 -10.06 -3.94
C GLU A 32 2.18 -10.94 -5.18
N ALA A 33 1.21 -11.83 -5.39
CA ALA A 33 1.18 -12.72 -6.55
C ALA A 33 1.08 -11.92 -7.85
N MET A 34 0.26 -10.87 -7.91
CA MET A 34 0.10 -10.00 -9.08
C MET A 34 1.41 -9.30 -9.44
N VAL A 35 2.06 -8.67 -8.46
CA VAL A 35 3.34 -7.94 -8.69
C VAL A 35 4.40 -8.91 -9.20
N LYS A 36 4.58 -10.06 -8.55
CA LYS A 36 5.55 -11.08 -8.97
C LYS A 36 5.23 -11.62 -10.37
N PHE A 37 3.96 -11.88 -10.66
CA PHE A 37 3.54 -12.34 -11.99
C PHE A 37 3.86 -11.35 -13.09
N ILE A 38 3.58 -10.05 -12.88
CA ILE A 38 3.85 -9.00 -13.86
C ILE A 38 5.36 -8.90 -14.12
N ILE A 39 6.16 -8.81 -13.07
CA ILE A 39 7.62 -8.68 -13.18
C ILE A 39 8.21 -9.89 -13.89
N ASN A 40 7.87 -11.12 -13.48
CA ASN A 40 8.35 -12.35 -14.13
C ASN A 40 7.96 -12.40 -15.61
N THR A 41 6.72 -11.99 -15.93
CA THR A 41 6.26 -11.94 -17.32
C THR A 41 7.08 -10.97 -18.17
N VAL A 42 7.43 -9.80 -17.63
CA VAL A 42 8.26 -8.81 -18.33
C VAL A 42 9.69 -9.30 -18.49
N LEU A 43 10.29 -9.88 -17.45
CA LEU A 43 11.64 -10.47 -17.51
C LEU A 43 11.74 -11.60 -18.54
N GLU A 44 10.69 -12.44 -18.64
CA GLU A 44 10.64 -13.54 -19.60
C GLU A 44 10.41 -13.08 -21.04
N LYS A 45 9.45 -12.16 -21.25
CA LYS A 45 9.00 -11.78 -22.60
C LYS A 45 9.77 -10.63 -23.22
N CYS A 46 10.41 -9.79 -22.41
CA CYS A 46 11.12 -8.58 -22.85
C CYS A 46 12.58 -8.53 -22.36
N PRO A 47 13.37 -9.64 -22.48
CA PRO A 47 14.72 -9.68 -21.91
C PRO A 47 15.67 -8.67 -22.53
N GLN A 48 15.54 -8.37 -23.82
CA GLN A 48 16.41 -7.43 -24.52
C GLN A 48 16.17 -5.99 -24.08
N GLU A 49 14.90 -5.61 -23.91
CA GLU A 49 14.49 -4.31 -23.42
C GLU A 49 14.92 -4.12 -21.96
N MET A 50 14.76 -5.15 -21.14
CA MET A 50 15.18 -5.12 -19.73
C MET A 50 16.71 -4.97 -19.60
N GLU A 51 17.49 -5.68 -20.41
CA GLU A 51 18.94 -5.52 -20.45
C GLU A 51 19.35 -4.11 -20.94
N PHE A 52 18.65 -3.58 -21.95
CA PHE A 52 18.87 -2.21 -22.42
C PHE A 52 18.62 -1.20 -21.29
N PHE A 53 17.46 -1.29 -20.61
CA PHE A 53 17.14 -0.39 -19.49
C PHE A 53 18.16 -0.52 -18.35
N ASN A 54 18.54 -1.73 -17.99
CA ASN A 54 19.54 -1.97 -16.95
C ASN A 54 20.92 -1.38 -17.28
N SER A 55 21.32 -1.45 -18.55
CA SER A 55 22.64 -0.99 -18.99
C SER A 55 22.73 0.51 -19.20
N PHE A 56 21.68 1.15 -19.74
CA PHE A 56 21.74 2.52 -20.25
C PHE A 56 20.85 3.52 -19.52
N VAL A 57 19.82 3.06 -18.78
CA VAL A 57 18.84 3.95 -18.14
C VAL A 57 18.97 3.90 -16.63
N ASP A 58 18.94 2.69 -16.04
CA ASP A 58 18.90 2.51 -14.61
C ASP A 58 19.73 1.29 -14.19
N LYS A 59 21.00 1.52 -13.86
CA LYS A 59 21.92 0.48 -13.40
C LYS A 59 21.41 -0.14 -12.09
N GLY A 60 21.28 -1.47 -12.07
CA GLY A 60 20.75 -2.22 -10.93
C GLY A 60 19.23 -2.49 -11.02
N LEU A 61 18.58 -2.14 -12.14
CA LEU A 61 17.16 -2.42 -12.38
C LEU A 61 16.86 -3.92 -12.23
N LEU A 62 17.62 -4.79 -12.89
CA LEU A 62 17.41 -6.24 -12.83
C LEU A 62 17.59 -6.79 -11.41
N GLU A 63 18.58 -6.32 -10.67
CA GLU A 63 18.80 -6.71 -9.28
C GLU A 63 17.60 -6.35 -8.39
N ARG A 64 17.05 -5.13 -8.56
CA ARG A 64 15.85 -4.71 -7.82
C ARG A 64 14.61 -5.53 -8.19
N LEU A 65 14.41 -5.81 -9.49
CA LEU A 65 13.29 -6.64 -9.92
C LEU A 65 13.40 -8.07 -9.39
N HIS A 66 14.61 -8.66 -9.40
CA HIS A 66 14.85 -9.96 -8.78
C HIS A 66 14.64 -9.92 -7.26
N ASN A 67 15.05 -8.86 -6.58
CA ASN A 67 14.75 -8.72 -5.15
C ASN A 67 13.25 -8.78 -4.86
N VAL A 68 12.41 -8.23 -5.73
CA VAL A 68 10.95 -8.29 -5.56
C VAL A 68 10.40 -9.70 -5.81
N VAL A 69 10.83 -10.40 -6.87
CA VAL A 69 10.23 -11.69 -7.24
C VAL A 69 10.75 -12.87 -6.43
N ASP A 70 11.98 -12.79 -5.92
CA ASP A 70 12.65 -13.88 -5.24
C ASP A 70 12.41 -13.90 -3.73
N ASN A 71 11.83 -12.84 -3.16
CA ASN A 71 11.55 -12.73 -1.73
C ASN A 71 10.05 -12.72 -1.45
N ASP A 72 9.66 -13.30 -0.31
CA ASP A 72 8.33 -13.06 0.26
C ASP A 72 8.26 -11.62 0.78
N PHE A 73 7.14 -10.96 0.59
CA PHE A 73 6.96 -9.59 1.06
C PHE A 73 6.90 -9.56 2.59
N GLY A 74 7.56 -8.57 3.19
CA GLY A 74 7.46 -8.31 4.61
C GLY A 74 6.06 -7.84 4.99
N ARG A 75 5.67 -8.04 6.26
CA ARG A 75 4.41 -7.53 6.79
C ARG A 75 4.69 -6.84 8.13
N ILE A 76 4.14 -5.66 8.33
CA ILE A 76 4.24 -4.89 9.56
C ILE A 76 2.97 -4.05 9.74
N THR A 77 2.47 -3.93 10.97
CA THR A 77 1.37 -3.01 11.23
C THR A 77 1.85 -1.57 11.19
N TYR A 78 0.98 -0.62 10.85
CA TYR A 78 1.31 0.81 10.89
C TYR A 78 1.80 1.22 12.29
N THR A 79 1.18 0.71 13.34
CA THR A 79 1.59 1.01 14.73
C THR A 79 3.01 0.56 15.03
N ASP A 80 3.38 -0.65 14.63
CA ASP A 80 4.73 -1.16 14.81
C ASP A 80 5.74 -0.46 13.90
N ALA A 81 5.35 -0.12 12.67
CA ALA A 81 6.18 0.66 11.76
C ALA A 81 6.51 2.03 12.34
N VAL A 82 5.53 2.76 12.86
CA VAL A 82 5.75 4.05 13.53
C VAL A 82 6.70 3.91 14.71
N LYS A 83 6.48 2.90 15.57
CA LYS A 83 7.37 2.63 16.71
C LYS A 83 8.80 2.35 16.26
N LEU A 84 8.98 1.50 15.27
CA LEU A 84 10.29 1.16 14.71
C LEU A 84 10.99 2.39 14.14
N LEU A 85 10.29 3.23 13.38
CA LEU A 85 10.83 4.46 12.82
C LEU A 85 11.27 5.44 13.94
N GLN A 86 10.46 5.60 15.00
CA GLN A 86 10.80 6.44 16.14
C GLN A 86 12.03 5.93 16.92
N GLU A 87 12.15 4.62 17.08
CA GLU A 87 13.25 3.97 17.80
C GLU A 87 14.53 3.81 16.95
N SER A 88 14.47 4.05 15.64
CA SER A 88 15.60 3.85 14.71
C SER A 88 16.82 4.73 14.97
N GLY A 89 16.63 5.86 15.65
CA GLY A 89 17.65 6.89 15.80
C GLY A 89 17.95 7.67 14.52
N HIS A 90 17.30 7.36 13.40
CA HIS A 90 17.41 8.10 12.15
C HIS A 90 16.69 9.44 12.23
N LYS A 91 17.30 10.48 11.70
CA LYS A 91 16.68 11.82 11.66
C LYS A 91 15.93 11.98 10.33
N PHE A 92 14.61 11.91 10.40
CA PHE A 92 13.73 12.20 9.29
C PHE A 92 13.48 13.70 9.13
N ASP A 93 13.25 14.16 7.93
CA ASP A 93 12.85 15.55 7.64
C ASP A 93 11.43 15.82 8.17
N TYR A 94 10.56 14.81 8.08
CA TYR A 94 9.21 14.82 8.65
C TYR A 94 9.15 13.96 9.91
N PRO A 95 8.94 14.55 11.11
CA PRO A 95 8.87 13.79 12.35
C PRO A 95 7.78 12.73 12.34
N VAL A 96 8.11 11.52 12.75
CA VAL A 96 7.18 10.39 12.81
C VAL A 96 6.36 10.43 14.09
N SER A 97 5.03 10.41 13.95
CA SER A 97 4.10 10.22 15.07
C SER A 97 2.91 9.38 14.64
N TRP A 98 2.28 8.70 15.59
CA TRP A 98 1.10 7.90 15.29
C TRP A 98 -0.06 8.79 14.81
N GLY A 99 -0.73 8.39 13.73
CA GLY A 99 -1.86 9.11 13.14
C GLY A 99 -1.52 10.03 11.98
N ILE A 100 -0.26 10.09 11.54
CA ILE A 100 0.15 10.85 10.34
C ILE A 100 0.26 9.92 9.13
N ASP A 101 0.13 10.49 7.92
CA ASP A 101 0.53 9.78 6.70
C ASP A 101 2.05 9.55 6.67
N LEU A 102 2.46 8.32 6.39
CA LEU A 102 3.87 8.02 6.17
C LEU A 102 4.35 8.76 4.91
N GLN A 103 5.51 9.41 5.04
CA GLN A 103 6.13 10.09 3.91
C GLN A 103 7.07 9.14 3.16
N THR A 104 7.40 9.45 1.92
CA THR A 104 8.29 8.62 1.08
C THR A 104 9.60 8.25 1.79
N GLU A 105 10.16 9.12 2.61
CA GLU A 105 11.38 8.81 3.39
C GLU A 105 11.16 7.72 4.43
N HIS A 106 9.96 7.68 5.06
CA HIS A 106 9.58 6.63 6.02
C HIS A 106 9.39 5.28 5.32
N GLU A 107 8.67 5.28 4.19
CA GLU A 107 8.45 4.10 3.36
C GLU A 107 9.77 3.50 2.85
N ARG A 108 10.67 4.36 2.36
CA ARG A 108 11.98 3.94 1.90
C ARG A 108 12.85 3.40 3.04
N TYR A 109 12.79 4.02 4.23
CA TYR A 109 13.53 3.51 5.38
C TYR A 109 13.07 2.10 5.74
N LEU A 110 11.77 1.85 5.77
CA LEU A 110 11.21 0.51 6.01
C LEU A 110 11.69 -0.49 4.96
N THR A 111 11.55 -0.17 3.68
CA THR A 111 11.87 -1.10 2.58
C THR A 111 13.36 -1.28 2.34
N GLU A 112 14.18 -0.24 2.52
CA GLU A 112 15.61 -0.25 2.15
C GLU A 112 16.55 -0.48 3.34
N GLN A 113 16.16 -0.09 4.57
CA GLN A 113 17.04 -0.20 5.74
C GLN A 113 16.61 -1.30 6.71
N VAL A 114 15.31 -1.54 6.83
CA VAL A 114 14.78 -2.51 7.80
C VAL A 114 14.58 -3.88 7.15
N PHE A 115 13.76 -3.95 6.13
CA PHE A 115 13.36 -5.22 5.50
C PHE A 115 14.24 -5.62 4.31
N ASN A 116 14.84 -4.66 3.61
CA ASN A 116 15.61 -4.86 2.36
C ASN A 116 14.84 -5.62 1.27
N LYS A 117 13.53 -5.44 1.24
CA LYS A 117 12.58 -6.11 0.33
C LYS A 117 11.23 -5.40 0.35
N PRO A 118 10.28 -5.76 -0.54
CA PRO A 118 8.92 -5.23 -0.47
C PRO A 118 8.26 -5.51 0.88
N VAL A 119 7.41 -4.58 1.33
CA VAL A 119 6.74 -4.63 2.64
C VAL A 119 5.30 -4.20 2.50
N PHE A 120 4.38 -4.95 3.09
CA PHE A 120 3.04 -4.48 3.38
C PHE A 120 3.01 -3.78 4.74
N VAL A 121 2.52 -2.55 4.76
CA VAL A 121 2.15 -1.85 5.99
C VAL A 121 0.64 -1.97 6.13
N THR A 122 0.15 -2.50 7.24
CA THR A 122 -1.28 -2.79 7.47
C THR A 122 -1.84 -2.04 8.67
N ASP A 123 -3.15 -2.10 8.83
CA ASP A 123 -3.85 -1.64 10.03
C ASP A 123 -3.59 -0.15 10.35
N TYR A 124 -3.88 0.67 9.36
CA TYR A 124 -3.71 2.13 9.45
C TYR A 124 -4.73 2.78 10.37
N PRO A 125 -4.40 3.94 10.98
CA PRO A 125 -5.37 4.73 11.73
C PRO A 125 -6.57 5.10 10.86
N LYS A 126 -7.79 4.90 11.40
CA LYS A 126 -9.04 5.19 10.69
C LYS A 126 -9.16 6.63 10.19
N ASP A 127 -8.51 7.58 10.90
CA ASP A 127 -8.68 9.01 10.63
C ASP A 127 -7.87 9.51 9.41
N ILE A 128 -6.95 8.70 8.91
CA ILE A 128 -6.17 8.96 7.69
C ILE A 128 -6.55 8.04 6.52
N LYS A 129 -7.59 7.24 6.67
CA LYS A 129 -8.07 6.30 5.62
C LYS A 129 -9.55 6.49 5.34
N ALA A 130 -10.03 5.94 4.24
CA ALA A 130 -11.40 6.12 3.76
C ALA A 130 -12.45 5.45 4.66
N PHE A 131 -13.66 5.99 4.67
CA PHE A 131 -14.77 5.59 5.54
C PHE A 131 -15.23 4.14 5.34
N TYR A 132 -15.05 3.61 4.15
CA TYR A 132 -15.52 2.28 3.74
C TYR A 132 -14.59 1.14 4.13
N MET A 133 -13.44 1.43 4.70
CA MET A 133 -12.49 0.41 5.13
C MET A 133 -12.95 -0.25 6.43
N ARG A 134 -12.78 -1.57 6.51
CA ARG A 134 -13.25 -2.37 7.64
C ARG A 134 -12.56 -1.94 8.94
N MET A 135 -13.37 -1.55 9.92
CA MET A 135 -12.89 -1.20 11.26
C MET A 135 -12.34 -2.41 11.99
N ASN A 136 -11.14 -2.32 12.52
CA ASN A 136 -10.58 -3.34 13.40
C ASN A 136 -11.23 -3.29 14.80
N ASP A 137 -11.08 -4.38 15.54
CA ASP A 137 -11.73 -4.54 16.86
C ASP A 137 -11.21 -3.55 17.91
N ASP A 138 -10.04 -2.92 17.67
CA ASP A 138 -9.49 -1.88 18.52
C ASP A 138 -10.26 -0.54 18.44
N GLY A 139 -11.14 -0.39 17.44
CA GLY A 139 -11.92 0.82 17.18
C GLY A 139 -11.10 2.04 16.77
N LYS A 140 -9.80 1.88 16.49
CA LYS A 140 -8.84 2.94 16.13
C LYS A 140 -8.23 2.77 14.76
N THR A 141 -8.04 1.52 14.33
CA THR A 141 -7.42 1.18 13.06
C THR A 141 -8.42 0.53 12.11
N VAL A 142 -8.06 0.47 10.84
CA VAL A 142 -8.83 -0.16 9.77
C VAL A 142 -7.97 -1.17 9.03
N ALA A 143 -8.59 -2.21 8.49
CA ALA A 143 -7.96 -3.26 7.69
C ALA A 143 -7.57 -2.73 6.30
N ALA A 144 -6.64 -1.77 6.28
CA ALA A 144 -6.02 -1.20 5.10
C ALA A 144 -4.60 -1.76 4.94
N ALA A 145 -4.10 -1.75 3.73
CA ALA A 145 -2.73 -2.11 3.43
C ALA A 145 -2.16 -1.26 2.29
N ASP A 146 -0.92 -0.85 2.45
CA ASP A 146 -0.12 -0.25 1.37
C ASP A 146 1.06 -1.18 1.07
N CYS A 147 1.26 -1.51 -0.21
CA CYS A 147 2.41 -2.27 -0.69
C CYS A 147 3.54 -1.32 -1.04
N LEU A 148 4.62 -1.40 -0.27
CA LEU A 148 5.81 -0.56 -0.43
C LEU A 148 6.93 -1.36 -1.09
N VAL A 149 7.61 -0.76 -2.06
CA VAL A 149 8.77 -1.37 -2.71
C VAL A 149 10.02 -0.50 -2.60
N PRO A 150 11.23 -1.10 -2.50
CA PRO A 150 12.48 -0.35 -2.43
C PRO A 150 12.66 0.59 -3.63
N GLY A 151 13.14 1.80 -3.37
CA GLY A 151 13.45 2.81 -4.39
C GLY A 151 12.25 3.63 -4.89
N ILE A 152 11.02 3.17 -4.66
CA ILE A 152 9.79 3.83 -5.15
C ILE A 152 8.88 4.27 -3.99
N GLY A 153 8.62 3.39 -3.01
CA GLY A 153 7.61 3.55 -1.97
C GLY A 153 6.31 2.82 -2.34
N GLU A 154 5.15 3.39 -2.03
CA GLU A 154 3.85 2.79 -2.29
C GLU A 154 3.59 2.59 -3.79
N ILE A 155 3.21 1.35 -4.16
CA ILE A 155 2.78 0.99 -5.51
C ILE A 155 1.35 0.47 -5.58
N ILE A 156 0.80 -0.03 -4.47
CA ILE A 156 -0.59 -0.49 -4.36
C ILE A 156 -1.12 -0.08 -3.00
N GLY A 157 -2.32 0.49 -2.97
CA GLY A 157 -3.13 0.66 -1.77
C GLY A 157 -4.39 -0.18 -1.84
N GLY A 158 -4.74 -0.88 -0.77
CA GLY A 158 -5.91 -1.73 -0.70
C GLY A 158 -6.54 -1.76 0.68
N SER A 159 -7.68 -2.43 0.79
CA SER A 159 -8.33 -2.66 2.09
C SER A 159 -9.41 -3.72 2.01
N GLN A 160 -9.65 -4.39 3.11
CA GLN A 160 -10.92 -5.07 3.31
C GLN A 160 -12.04 -4.03 3.46
N ARG A 161 -13.16 -4.26 2.82
CA ARG A 161 -14.32 -3.37 2.90
C ARG A 161 -15.14 -3.64 4.17
N GLU A 162 -15.74 -2.59 4.75
CA GLU A 162 -16.63 -2.74 5.89
C GLU A 162 -17.97 -3.35 5.44
N GLU A 163 -18.25 -4.56 5.89
CA GLU A 163 -19.48 -5.30 5.60
C GLU A 163 -20.56 -5.16 6.68
N ARG A 164 -20.18 -4.64 7.85
CA ARG A 164 -21.09 -4.45 8.98
C ARG A 164 -21.79 -3.10 8.84
N LEU A 165 -23.04 -3.11 8.38
CA LEU A 165 -23.80 -1.92 8.02
C LEU A 165 -23.90 -0.90 9.17
N ASP A 166 -24.05 -1.37 10.41
CA ASP A 166 -24.12 -0.51 11.60
C ASP A 166 -22.81 0.25 11.85
N LEU A 167 -21.67 -0.39 11.67
CA LEU A 167 -20.35 0.24 11.82
C LEU A 167 -20.05 1.18 10.67
N LEU A 168 -20.40 0.80 9.46
CA LEU A 168 -20.27 1.66 8.27
C LEU A 168 -21.08 2.94 8.41
N THR A 169 -22.35 2.82 8.75
CA THR A 169 -23.26 3.96 8.99
C THR A 169 -22.73 4.85 10.10
N LYS A 170 -22.30 4.27 11.21
CA LYS A 170 -21.70 5.03 12.31
C LYS A 170 -20.47 5.82 11.86
N ARG A 171 -19.58 5.19 11.08
CA ARG A 171 -18.39 5.87 10.57
C ARG A 171 -18.75 7.02 9.62
N MET A 172 -19.73 6.84 8.76
CA MET A 172 -20.25 7.90 7.90
C MET A 172 -20.76 9.09 8.70
N GLN A 173 -21.53 8.83 9.77
CA GLN A 173 -22.05 9.88 10.66
C GLN A 173 -20.91 10.63 11.38
N GLU A 174 -19.87 9.93 11.89
CA GLU A 174 -18.67 10.54 12.48
C GLU A 174 -18.00 11.52 11.53
N LEU A 175 -18.01 11.23 10.23
CA LEU A 175 -17.39 12.05 9.18
C LEU A 175 -18.35 13.09 8.57
N GLY A 176 -19.62 13.15 9.03
CA GLY A 176 -20.61 14.08 8.50
C GLY A 176 -21.09 13.74 7.08
N LEU A 177 -20.91 12.49 6.64
CA LEU A 177 -21.40 12.01 5.35
C LEU A 177 -22.89 11.69 5.45
N ARG A 178 -23.67 12.10 4.43
CA ARG A 178 -25.11 11.85 4.40
C ARG A 178 -25.37 10.48 3.77
N GLU A 179 -26.10 9.62 4.45
CA GLU A 179 -26.48 8.28 3.97
C GLU A 179 -27.26 8.34 2.64
N GLU A 180 -28.03 9.39 2.43
CA GLU A 180 -28.80 9.63 1.21
C GLU A 180 -27.92 9.72 -0.06
N ASP A 181 -26.68 10.24 0.07
CA ASP A 181 -25.74 10.37 -1.05
C ASP A 181 -25.06 9.03 -1.38
N TYR A 182 -25.10 8.08 -0.45
CA TYR A 182 -24.43 6.77 -0.55
C TYR A 182 -25.40 5.58 -0.43
N TRP A 183 -26.71 5.80 -0.58
CA TRP A 183 -27.75 4.76 -0.41
C TRP A 183 -27.44 3.50 -1.22
N TRP A 184 -27.00 3.67 -2.47
CA TRP A 184 -26.63 2.57 -3.37
C TRP A 184 -25.44 1.75 -2.85
N TYR A 185 -24.50 2.40 -2.16
CA TYR A 185 -23.36 1.71 -1.55
C TYR A 185 -23.78 0.93 -0.32
N LEU A 186 -24.66 1.50 0.51
CA LEU A 186 -25.19 0.87 1.72
C LEU A 186 -26.07 -0.34 1.39
N ASP A 187 -26.85 -0.28 0.32
CA ASP A 187 -27.71 -1.38 -0.14
C ASP A 187 -26.94 -2.63 -0.59
N LEU A 188 -25.65 -2.48 -0.86
CA LEU A 188 -24.77 -3.57 -1.32
C LEU A 188 -23.93 -4.18 -0.19
N ARG A 189 -24.18 -3.80 1.07
CA ARG A 189 -23.40 -4.27 2.24
C ARG A 189 -24.21 -5.12 3.17
#